data_4d49dae27f5173ffcb22c326a510d4d3
#
_entry.id   4d49dae27f5173ffcb22c326a510d4d3
#
_cell.length_a   1.000
_cell.length_b   1.000
_cell.length_c   1.000
_cell.angle_alpha   90.00
_cell.angle_beta   90.00
_cell.angle_gamma   90.00
#
_symmetry.space_group_name_H-M   'P 1'
#
loop_
_entity.id
_entity.type
_entity.pdbx_description
1 polymer ?
#
loop_
_entity_poly.entity_id
_entity_poly.type
_entity_poly.pdbx_seq_one_letter_code
_entity_poly.pdbx_strand_id
1 'polypeptide(L)'
;AATYVAEHAPDGKRGLYTSWIQTTATLGLFLSLLVILACRLTLGDQFEVWGWRIPFLISALLLGISVYIRMQLHESPVFQEMKASGKNSKAPLTESFARWPNLKLVLLSLFGGTAGQAVVWYCGQFYALFFLTQTLKVDPTTANLLIAGALIIGTPFFVIFGGLSDKIGRKRIIMAGCLIAALTYFPIFKALTHYANPAREEAAASAPVSVVADASACSFQFDPVGKAKFVSSCDIAKSALAKAGVPYTNATASGGAVAEVRIGDTVVASFEGAGMDGATFKTQSEAFIKQVNDALTAAGYPATADPAR
;
A
#
# COMPACT_ATOMS: atom_id res chain seq x y z
N ALA A 1 -11.38 -9.45 -19.49
CA ALA A 1 -12.27 -10.17 -18.56
C ALA A 1 -13.43 -9.26 -18.08
N ALA A 2 -13.14 -8.06 -17.50
CA ALA A 2 -14.21 -7.19 -16.97
C ALA A 2 -15.23 -6.78 -18.01
N THR A 3 -14.79 -6.31 -19.17
CA THR A 3 -15.64 -5.94 -20.31
C THR A 3 -16.46 -7.15 -20.77
N TYR A 4 -15.82 -8.31 -20.92
CA TYR A 4 -16.49 -9.53 -21.34
C TYR A 4 -17.66 -9.92 -20.41
N VAL A 5 -17.42 -9.92 -19.09
CA VAL A 5 -18.48 -10.22 -18.11
C VAL A 5 -19.58 -9.15 -18.12
N ALA A 6 -19.20 -7.85 -18.27
CA ALA A 6 -20.18 -6.76 -18.33
C ALA A 6 -21.09 -6.83 -19.59
N GLU A 7 -20.56 -7.31 -20.71
CA GLU A 7 -21.28 -7.47 -21.98
C GLU A 7 -22.18 -8.72 -22.01
N HIS A 8 -21.87 -9.75 -21.22
CA HIS A 8 -22.70 -10.95 -21.08
C HIS A 8 -23.66 -10.89 -19.88
N ALA A 9 -23.58 -9.84 -19.06
CA ALA A 9 -24.47 -9.70 -17.91
C ALA A 9 -25.89 -9.34 -18.36
N PRO A 10 -26.94 -9.93 -17.74
CA PRO A 10 -28.31 -9.55 -17.97
C PRO A 10 -28.56 -8.07 -17.67
N ASP A 11 -29.54 -7.47 -18.36
CA ASP A 11 -29.92 -6.09 -18.13
C ASP A 11 -30.32 -5.85 -16.68
N GLY A 12 -29.84 -4.74 -16.10
CA GLY A 12 -30.08 -4.37 -14.71
C GLY A 12 -29.30 -5.18 -13.67
N LYS A 13 -28.41 -6.12 -14.07
CA LYS A 13 -27.59 -6.93 -13.15
C LYS A 13 -26.08 -6.83 -13.42
N ARG A 14 -25.65 -5.85 -14.19
CA ARG A 14 -24.22 -5.68 -14.54
C ARG A 14 -23.31 -5.49 -13.32
N GLY A 15 -23.76 -4.74 -12.31
CA GLY A 15 -23.03 -4.53 -11.09
C GLY A 15 -22.84 -5.83 -10.30
N LEU A 16 -23.89 -6.63 -10.17
CA LEU A 16 -23.82 -7.93 -9.51
C LEU A 16 -22.86 -8.90 -10.23
N TYR A 17 -22.94 -9.01 -11.54
CA TYR A 17 -22.08 -9.92 -12.31
C TYR A 17 -20.61 -9.46 -12.33
N THR A 18 -20.36 -8.17 -12.50
CA THR A 18 -18.98 -7.63 -12.49
C THR A 18 -18.34 -7.63 -11.11
N SER A 19 -19.11 -7.66 -10.01
CA SER A 19 -18.58 -7.76 -8.64
C SER A 19 -17.86 -9.08 -8.38
N TRP A 20 -18.22 -10.15 -9.07
CA TRP A 20 -17.52 -11.43 -9.00
C TRP A 20 -16.06 -11.35 -9.47
N ILE A 21 -15.75 -10.41 -10.37
CA ILE A 21 -14.37 -10.17 -10.82
C ILE A 21 -13.51 -9.69 -9.65
N GLN A 22 -14.06 -8.75 -8.86
CA GLN A 22 -13.36 -8.25 -7.68
C GLN A 22 -13.25 -9.32 -6.58
N THR A 23 -14.29 -10.13 -6.42
CA THR A 23 -14.28 -11.30 -5.52
C THR A 23 -13.18 -12.28 -5.89
N THR A 24 -13.02 -12.61 -7.18
CA THR A 24 -11.95 -13.53 -7.64
C THR A 24 -10.56 -12.92 -7.47
N ALA A 25 -10.39 -11.61 -7.64
CA ALA A 25 -9.14 -10.92 -7.38
C ALA A 25 -8.75 -10.99 -5.89
N THR A 26 -9.72 -10.80 -4.99
CA THR A 26 -9.50 -10.92 -3.55
C THR A 26 -9.19 -12.35 -3.12
N LEU A 27 -9.90 -13.33 -3.66
CA LEU A 27 -9.60 -14.76 -3.43
C LEU A 27 -8.21 -15.13 -3.94
N GLY A 28 -7.78 -14.55 -5.07
CA GLY A 28 -6.42 -14.72 -5.60
C GLY A 28 -5.35 -14.17 -4.65
N LEU A 29 -5.59 -12.99 -4.09
CA LEU A 29 -4.70 -12.41 -3.07
C LEU A 29 -4.64 -13.28 -1.82
N PHE A 30 -5.79 -13.73 -1.31
CA PHE A 30 -5.86 -14.64 -0.16
C PHE A 30 -5.11 -15.95 -0.43
N LEU A 31 -5.32 -16.58 -1.58
CA LEU A 31 -4.61 -17.79 -1.97
C LEU A 31 -3.09 -17.56 -2.06
N SER A 32 -2.67 -16.42 -2.61
CA SER A 32 -1.26 -16.03 -2.66
C SER A 32 -0.65 -15.92 -1.25
N LEU A 33 -1.34 -15.29 -0.31
CA LEU A 33 -0.90 -15.19 1.09
C LEU A 33 -0.78 -16.58 1.74
N LEU A 34 -1.74 -17.47 1.49
CA LEU A 34 -1.68 -18.86 2.00
C LEU A 34 -0.49 -19.64 1.42
N VAL A 35 -0.21 -19.50 0.12
CA VAL A 35 0.94 -20.15 -0.52
C VAL A 35 2.25 -19.60 0.08
N ILE A 36 2.37 -18.29 0.25
CA ILE A 36 3.55 -17.68 0.88
C ILE A 36 3.72 -18.17 2.32
N LEU A 37 2.64 -18.20 3.10
CA LEU A 37 2.66 -18.70 4.47
C LEU A 37 3.06 -20.16 4.54
N ALA A 38 2.50 -21.01 3.69
CA ALA A 38 2.87 -22.43 3.60
C ALA A 38 4.35 -22.60 3.25
N CYS A 39 4.87 -21.84 2.27
CA CYS A 39 6.29 -21.87 1.92
C CYS A 39 7.18 -21.39 3.08
N ARG A 40 6.79 -20.36 3.83
CA ARG A 40 7.54 -19.90 5.01
C ARG A 40 7.58 -20.94 6.11
N LEU A 41 6.45 -21.57 6.43
CA LEU A 41 6.35 -22.58 7.47
C LEU A 41 7.12 -23.85 7.13
N THR A 42 7.20 -24.23 5.84
CA THR A 42 7.89 -25.44 5.40
C THR A 42 9.39 -25.26 5.17
N LEU A 43 9.82 -24.09 4.73
CA LEU A 43 11.22 -23.82 4.36
C LEU A 43 11.99 -23.04 5.43
N GLY A 44 11.31 -22.44 6.42
CA GLY A 44 11.97 -21.64 7.45
C GLY A 44 12.91 -20.59 6.84
N ASP A 45 14.14 -20.51 7.33
CA ASP A 45 15.15 -19.53 6.90
C ASP A 45 15.52 -19.68 5.41
N GLN A 46 15.34 -20.86 4.83
CA GLN A 46 15.57 -21.10 3.40
C GLN A 46 14.60 -20.34 2.51
N PHE A 47 13.45 -19.90 3.05
CA PHE A 47 12.50 -19.10 2.30
C PHE A 47 13.11 -17.76 1.85
N GLU A 48 13.86 -17.08 2.70
CA GLU A 48 14.48 -15.78 2.37
C GLU A 48 15.64 -15.92 1.38
N VAL A 49 16.34 -17.04 1.38
CA VAL A 49 17.49 -17.30 0.50
C VAL A 49 17.04 -17.64 -0.93
N TRP A 50 16.16 -18.62 -1.09
CA TRP A 50 15.74 -19.09 -2.42
C TRP A 50 14.24 -19.44 -2.52
N GLY A 51 13.60 -19.82 -1.40
CA GLY A 51 12.25 -20.36 -1.37
C GLY A 51 11.16 -19.40 -1.84
N TRP A 52 11.41 -18.10 -1.78
CA TRP A 52 10.52 -17.07 -2.32
C TRP A 52 10.23 -17.23 -3.82
N ARG A 53 11.06 -17.99 -4.54
CA ARG A 53 10.86 -18.26 -5.98
C ARG A 53 9.74 -19.27 -6.23
N ILE A 54 9.40 -20.12 -5.27
CA ILE A 54 8.37 -21.17 -5.42
C ILE A 54 6.99 -20.56 -5.72
N PRO A 55 6.48 -19.55 -4.99
CA PRO A 55 5.22 -18.89 -5.32
C PRO A 55 5.18 -18.33 -6.75
N PHE A 56 6.31 -17.81 -7.25
CA PHE A 56 6.39 -17.32 -8.63
C PHE A 56 6.34 -18.46 -9.65
N LEU A 57 6.97 -19.59 -9.39
CA LEU A 57 6.90 -20.77 -10.28
C LEU A 57 5.49 -21.35 -10.34
N ILE A 58 4.77 -21.37 -9.22
CA ILE A 58 3.35 -21.76 -9.18
C ILE A 58 2.51 -20.78 -10.03
N SER A 59 2.81 -19.49 -9.99
CA SER A 59 2.10 -18.50 -10.81
C SER A 59 2.27 -18.72 -12.31
N ALA A 60 3.41 -19.24 -12.74
CA ALA A 60 3.64 -19.58 -14.15
C ALA A 60 2.70 -20.71 -14.65
N LEU A 61 2.41 -21.69 -13.79
CA LEU A 61 1.41 -22.73 -14.09
C LEU A 61 0.00 -22.12 -14.25
N LEU A 62 -0.38 -21.25 -13.31
CA LEU A 62 -1.68 -20.56 -13.36
C LEU A 62 -1.80 -19.64 -14.58
N LEU A 63 -0.70 -19.00 -14.99
CA LEU A 63 -0.64 -18.23 -16.24
C LEU A 63 -0.92 -19.12 -17.46
N GLY A 64 -0.30 -20.31 -17.54
CA GLY A 64 -0.57 -21.28 -18.62
C GLY A 64 -2.04 -21.66 -18.70
N ILE A 65 -2.67 -21.96 -17.57
CA ILE A 65 -4.12 -22.25 -17.50
C ILE A 65 -4.95 -21.04 -17.97
N SER A 66 -4.58 -19.82 -17.53
CA SER A 66 -5.27 -18.59 -17.91
C SER A 66 -5.19 -18.32 -19.42
N VAL A 67 -4.03 -18.57 -20.04
CA VAL A 67 -3.83 -18.44 -21.49
C VAL A 67 -4.69 -19.46 -22.22
N TYR A 68 -4.68 -20.74 -21.77
CA TYR A 68 -5.51 -21.78 -22.36
C TYR A 68 -6.99 -21.43 -22.33
N ILE A 69 -7.53 -20.98 -21.19
CA ILE A 69 -8.93 -20.55 -21.07
C ILE A 69 -9.21 -19.39 -22.03
N ARG A 70 -8.31 -18.40 -22.13
CA ARG A 70 -8.47 -17.27 -23.05
C ARG A 70 -8.56 -17.69 -24.53
N MET A 71 -7.80 -18.69 -24.91
CA MET A 71 -7.81 -19.19 -26.28
C MET A 71 -9.14 -19.89 -26.64
N GLN A 72 -9.87 -20.39 -25.64
CA GLN A 72 -11.18 -21.04 -25.82
C GLN A 72 -12.37 -20.05 -25.79
N LEU A 73 -12.16 -18.81 -25.33
CA LEU A 73 -13.23 -17.80 -25.25
C LEU A 73 -13.51 -17.20 -26.64
N HIS A 74 -14.78 -17.20 -27.04
CA HIS A 74 -15.24 -16.48 -28.22
C HIS A 74 -15.35 -14.97 -27.96
N GLU A 75 -15.32 -14.17 -29.03
CA GLU A 75 -15.55 -12.72 -28.92
C GLU A 75 -16.96 -12.43 -28.38
N SER A 76 -17.10 -11.31 -27.64
CA SER A 76 -18.40 -10.93 -27.09
C SER A 76 -19.42 -10.59 -28.17
N PRO A 77 -20.74 -10.79 -27.92
CA PRO A 77 -21.78 -10.44 -28.87
C PRO A 77 -21.72 -8.98 -29.35
N VAL A 78 -21.48 -8.05 -28.40
CA VAL A 78 -21.37 -6.61 -28.70
C VAL A 78 -20.20 -6.32 -29.63
N PHE A 79 -19.07 -6.99 -29.42
CA PHE A 79 -17.88 -6.83 -30.28
C PHE A 79 -18.12 -7.43 -31.67
N GLN A 80 -18.81 -8.57 -31.74
CA GLN A 80 -19.21 -9.19 -33.03
C GLN A 80 -20.14 -8.28 -33.84
N GLU A 81 -21.14 -7.67 -33.21
CA GLU A 81 -22.07 -6.72 -33.87
C GLU A 81 -21.29 -5.46 -34.33
N MET A 82 -20.39 -4.94 -33.51
CA MET A 82 -19.57 -3.79 -33.87
C MET A 82 -18.66 -4.09 -35.06
N LYS A 83 -18.09 -5.30 -35.12
CA LYS A 83 -17.28 -5.78 -36.23
C LYS A 83 -18.12 -5.96 -37.52
N ALA A 84 -19.31 -6.53 -37.40
CA ALA A 84 -20.25 -6.73 -38.52
C ALA A 84 -20.77 -5.39 -39.10
N SER A 85 -20.96 -4.38 -38.25
CA SER A 85 -21.39 -3.03 -38.65
C SER A 85 -20.26 -2.15 -39.19
N GLY A 86 -19.03 -2.63 -39.27
CA GLY A 86 -17.85 -1.88 -39.74
C GLY A 86 -17.42 -0.70 -38.84
N LYS A 87 -17.94 -0.61 -37.64
CA LYS A 87 -17.65 0.48 -36.65
C LYS A 87 -16.38 0.28 -35.83
N ASN A 88 -15.52 -0.66 -36.22
CA ASN A 88 -14.27 -0.90 -35.55
C ASN A 88 -13.29 0.27 -35.75
N SER A 89 -12.72 0.74 -34.65
CA SER A 89 -11.61 1.71 -34.70
C SER A 89 -10.38 1.08 -35.35
N LYS A 90 -9.77 1.79 -36.30
CA LYS A 90 -8.48 1.39 -36.92
C LYS A 90 -7.28 1.77 -36.03
N ALA A 91 -7.45 2.73 -35.12
CA ALA A 91 -6.40 3.24 -34.23
C ALA A 91 -6.98 3.57 -32.84
N PRO A 92 -7.35 2.56 -32.04
CA PRO A 92 -8.09 2.77 -30.77
C PRO A 92 -7.33 3.62 -29.75
N LEU A 93 -6.00 3.50 -29.66
CA LEU A 93 -5.19 4.32 -28.76
C LEU A 93 -5.22 5.80 -29.19
N THR A 94 -5.01 6.08 -30.46
CA THR A 94 -5.04 7.45 -30.97
C THR A 94 -6.43 8.06 -30.81
N GLU A 95 -7.49 7.32 -31.07
CA GLU A 95 -8.86 7.81 -30.88
C GLU A 95 -9.20 8.07 -29.41
N SER A 96 -8.69 7.24 -28.49
CA SER A 96 -8.94 7.41 -27.06
C SER A 96 -8.17 8.58 -26.44
N PHE A 97 -6.92 8.79 -26.84
CA PHE A 97 -6.03 9.76 -26.18
C PHE A 97 -5.78 11.04 -26.98
N ALA A 98 -5.83 11.03 -28.31
CA ALA A 98 -5.59 12.21 -29.13
C ALA A 98 -6.86 13.05 -29.40
N ARG A 99 -8.05 12.48 -29.22
CA ARG A 99 -9.32 13.22 -29.38
C ARG A 99 -9.84 13.71 -28.04
N TRP A 100 -9.93 15.03 -27.86
CA TRP A 100 -10.35 15.65 -26.60
C TRP A 100 -11.65 15.11 -25.98
N PRO A 101 -12.75 14.88 -26.76
CA PRO A 101 -13.96 14.31 -26.18
C PRO A 101 -13.76 12.94 -25.54
N ASN A 102 -12.96 12.08 -26.17
CA ASN A 102 -12.64 10.75 -25.66
C ASN A 102 -11.66 10.82 -24.50
N LEU A 103 -10.59 11.62 -24.63
CA LEU A 103 -9.63 11.86 -23.54
C LEU A 103 -10.31 12.40 -22.28
N LYS A 104 -11.25 13.32 -22.43
CA LYS A 104 -12.04 13.83 -21.30
C LYS A 104 -12.77 12.68 -20.56
N LEU A 105 -13.39 11.74 -21.29
CA LEU A 105 -14.06 10.59 -20.70
C LEU A 105 -13.07 9.65 -20.01
N VAL A 106 -11.89 9.42 -20.59
CA VAL A 106 -10.81 8.63 -19.98
C VAL A 106 -10.36 9.26 -18.67
N LEU A 107 -10.09 10.57 -18.67
CA LEU A 107 -9.68 11.30 -17.47
C LEU A 107 -10.76 11.31 -16.38
N LEU A 108 -12.02 11.53 -16.75
CA LEU A 108 -13.15 11.46 -15.80
C LEU A 108 -13.34 10.06 -15.22
N SER A 109 -13.18 9.02 -16.02
CA SER A 109 -13.21 7.62 -15.54
C SER A 109 -12.04 7.33 -14.59
N LEU A 110 -10.83 7.75 -14.96
CA LEU A 110 -9.62 7.48 -14.20
C LEU A 110 -9.65 8.22 -12.85
N PHE A 111 -9.81 9.53 -12.89
CA PHE A 111 -9.73 10.36 -11.67
C PHE A 111 -11.05 10.44 -10.90
N GLY A 112 -12.19 10.41 -11.58
CA GLY A 112 -13.50 10.51 -10.94
C GLY A 112 -14.09 9.18 -10.45
N GLY A 113 -13.77 8.08 -11.13
CA GLY A 113 -14.33 6.76 -10.79
C GLY A 113 -13.33 5.79 -10.16
N THR A 114 -12.13 5.72 -10.72
CA THR A 114 -11.17 4.66 -10.37
C THR A 114 -10.19 5.08 -9.28
N ALA A 115 -9.67 6.31 -9.33
CA ALA A 115 -8.60 6.74 -8.42
C ALA A 115 -9.01 6.68 -6.94
N GLY A 116 -10.18 7.18 -6.59
CA GLY A 116 -10.68 7.15 -5.21
C GLY A 116 -10.84 5.71 -4.69
N GLN A 117 -11.44 4.84 -5.48
CA GLN A 117 -11.60 3.43 -5.13
C GLN A 117 -10.24 2.71 -5.00
N ALA A 118 -9.30 3.00 -5.89
CA ALA A 118 -7.96 2.42 -5.83
C ALA A 118 -7.24 2.82 -4.53
N VAL A 119 -7.27 4.10 -4.15
CA VAL A 119 -6.69 4.58 -2.89
C VAL A 119 -7.31 3.87 -1.68
N VAL A 120 -8.64 3.78 -1.64
CA VAL A 120 -9.35 3.09 -0.53
C VAL A 120 -8.92 1.62 -0.45
N TRP A 121 -8.88 0.93 -1.60
CA TRP A 121 -8.46 -0.48 -1.66
C TRP A 121 -7.03 -0.69 -1.18
N TYR A 122 -6.07 0.05 -1.75
CA TYR A 122 -4.66 -0.10 -1.39
C TYR A 122 -4.35 0.34 0.04
N CYS A 123 -5.05 1.35 0.54
CA CYS A 123 -4.91 1.77 1.93
C CYS A 123 -5.41 0.69 2.91
N GLY A 124 -6.58 0.10 2.64
CA GLY A 124 -7.17 -0.92 3.51
C GLY A 124 -6.43 -2.27 3.48
N GLN A 125 -5.71 -2.59 2.42
CA GLN A 125 -5.02 -3.89 2.27
C GLN A 125 -3.52 -3.77 2.47
N PHE A 126 -2.85 -3.06 1.58
CA PHE A 126 -1.38 -3.03 1.56
C PHE A 126 -0.80 -2.05 2.58
N TYR A 127 -1.32 -0.82 2.63
CA TYR A 127 -0.82 0.14 3.60
C TYR A 127 -1.09 -0.31 5.03
N ALA A 128 -2.25 -0.88 5.32
CA ALA A 128 -2.55 -1.45 6.64
C ALA A 128 -1.57 -2.58 7.02
N LEU A 129 -1.21 -3.48 6.07
CA LEU A 129 -0.21 -4.52 6.30
C LEU A 129 1.17 -3.92 6.60
N PHE A 130 1.62 -2.94 5.79
CA PHE A 130 2.89 -2.26 6.04
C PHE A 130 2.88 -1.47 7.35
N PHE A 131 1.77 -0.84 7.69
CA PHE A 131 1.61 -0.12 8.94
C PHE A 131 1.72 -1.05 10.15
N LEU A 132 1.06 -2.20 10.12
CA LEU A 132 1.17 -3.22 11.17
C LEU A 132 2.60 -3.74 11.32
N THR A 133 3.26 -4.08 10.22
CA THR A 133 4.58 -4.74 10.27
C THR A 133 5.73 -3.75 10.43
N GLN A 134 5.73 -2.63 9.71
CA GLN A 134 6.86 -1.69 9.69
C GLN A 134 6.73 -0.61 10.78
N THR A 135 5.52 -0.10 11.01
CA THR A 135 5.29 0.96 11.98
C THR A 135 4.97 0.39 13.36
N LEU A 136 4.00 -0.49 13.49
CA LEU A 136 3.58 -1.05 14.76
C LEU A 136 4.42 -2.25 15.21
N LYS A 137 5.32 -2.75 14.35
CA LYS A 137 6.23 -3.88 14.67
C LYS A 137 5.51 -5.17 15.09
N VAL A 138 4.28 -5.36 14.60
CA VAL A 138 3.53 -6.62 14.77
C VAL A 138 4.22 -7.73 13.99
N ASP A 139 4.25 -8.92 14.56
CA ASP A 139 4.80 -10.11 13.88
C ASP A 139 4.18 -10.29 12.49
N PRO A 140 5.00 -10.50 11.45
CA PRO A 140 4.51 -10.66 10.08
C PRO A 140 3.48 -11.76 9.88
N THR A 141 3.58 -12.86 10.63
CA THR A 141 2.61 -13.97 10.55
C THR A 141 1.26 -13.53 11.08
N THR A 142 1.25 -12.88 12.24
CA THR A 142 0.04 -12.32 12.85
C THR A 142 -0.59 -11.25 11.97
N ALA A 143 0.20 -10.33 11.42
CA ALA A 143 -0.29 -9.31 10.51
C ALA A 143 -0.93 -9.91 9.24
N ASN A 144 -0.31 -10.92 8.64
CA ASN A 144 -0.88 -11.62 7.48
C ASN A 144 -2.19 -12.34 7.82
N LEU A 145 -2.30 -12.95 8.99
CA LEU A 145 -3.54 -13.61 9.44
C LEU A 145 -4.66 -12.59 9.68
N LEU A 146 -4.36 -11.42 10.24
CA LEU A 146 -5.33 -10.33 10.41
C LEU A 146 -5.86 -9.83 9.06
N ILE A 147 -4.97 -9.60 8.09
CA ILE A 147 -5.36 -9.21 6.72
C ILE A 147 -6.17 -10.32 6.04
N ALA A 148 -5.77 -11.58 6.18
CA ALA A 148 -6.52 -12.70 5.64
C ALA A 148 -7.94 -12.78 6.23
N GLY A 149 -8.09 -12.61 7.54
CA GLY A 149 -9.39 -12.54 8.21
C GLY A 149 -10.25 -11.38 7.71
N ALA A 150 -9.64 -10.18 7.56
CA ALA A 150 -10.33 -9.01 7.00
C ALA A 150 -10.80 -9.25 5.56
N LEU A 151 -10.01 -9.96 4.74
CA LEU A 151 -10.38 -10.32 3.37
C LEU A 151 -11.56 -11.29 3.33
N ILE A 152 -11.58 -12.30 4.22
CA ILE A 152 -12.70 -13.25 4.31
C ILE A 152 -14.01 -12.52 4.65
N ILE A 153 -13.97 -11.62 5.64
CA ILE A 153 -15.13 -10.85 6.06
C ILE A 153 -15.54 -9.83 4.97
N GLY A 154 -14.57 -9.18 4.33
CA GLY A 154 -14.81 -8.13 3.34
C GLY A 154 -15.30 -8.63 1.98
N THR A 155 -14.90 -9.84 1.58
CA THR A 155 -15.20 -10.37 0.23
C THR A 155 -16.70 -10.45 -0.11
N PRO A 156 -17.61 -10.93 0.76
CA PRO A 156 -19.04 -10.95 0.48
C PRO A 156 -19.64 -9.57 0.20
N PHE A 157 -19.09 -8.51 0.78
CA PHE A 157 -19.58 -7.15 0.58
C PHE A 157 -19.41 -6.65 -0.86
N PHE A 158 -18.45 -7.18 -1.63
CA PHE A 158 -18.36 -6.85 -3.06
C PHE A 158 -19.63 -7.25 -3.81
N VAL A 159 -20.14 -8.45 -3.55
CA VAL A 159 -21.35 -8.97 -4.20
C VAL A 159 -22.58 -8.20 -3.72
N ILE A 160 -22.68 -7.94 -2.42
CA ILE A 160 -23.78 -7.18 -1.81
C ILE A 160 -23.85 -5.77 -2.40
N PHE A 161 -22.76 -5.01 -2.36
CA PHE A 161 -22.72 -3.64 -2.89
C PHE A 161 -22.73 -3.59 -4.41
N GLY A 162 -22.19 -4.62 -5.11
CA GLY A 162 -22.32 -4.79 -6.53
C GLY A 162 -23.80 -4.90 -6.97
N GLY A 163 -24.58 -5.77 -6.32
CA GLY A 163 -26.01 -5.90 -6.56
C GLY A 163 -26.82 -4.66 -6.12
N LEU A 164 -26.43 -4.03 -5.01
CA LEU A 164 -27.06 -2.79 -4.57
C LEU A 164 -26.81 -1.64 -5.54
N SER A 165 -25.63 -1.60 -6.18
CA SER A 165 -25.27 -0.58 -7.17
C SER A 165 -26.15 -0.59 -8.42
N ASP A 166 -26.70 -1.75 -8.78
CA ASP A 166 -27.65 -1.88 -9.89
C ASP A 166 -29.02 -1.22 -9.57
N LYS A 167 -29.41 -1.15 -8.27
CA LYS A 167 -30.65 -0.56 -7.81
C LYS A 167 -30.56 0.95 -7.56
N ILE A 168 -29.54 1.40 -6.84
CA ILE A 168 -29.43 2.81 -6.37
C ILE A 168 -28.44 3.64 -7.18
N GLY A 169 -27.71 3.01 -8.12
CA GLY A 169 -26.75 3.66 -9.00
C GLY A 169 -25.31 3.58 -8.49
N ARG A 170 -24.39 3.29 -9.41
CA ARG A 170 -22.96 3.05 -9.14
C ARG A 170 -22.26 4.26 -8.53
N LYS A 171 -22.53 5.46 -9.06
CA LYS A 171 -21.92 6.71 -8.57
C LYS A 171 -22.19 6.93 -7.09
N ARG A 172 -23.43 6.69 -6.62
CA ARG A 172 -23.78 6.90 -5.20
C ARG A 172 -23.03 5.95 -4.28
N ILE A 173 -22.89 4.69 -4.67
CA ILE A 173 -22.13 3.68 -3.89
C ILE A 173 -20.65 4.07 -3.80
N ILE A 174 -20.01 4.42 -4.93
CA ILE A 174 -18.60 4.82 -4.94
C ILE A 174 -18.37 6.06 -4.08
N MET A 175 -19.20 7.09 -4.24
CA MET A 175 -19.10 8.32 -3.44
C MET A 175 -19.29 8.07 -1.95
N ALA A 176 -20.27 7.25 -1.57
CA ALA A 176 -20.50 6.89 -0.17
C ALA A 176 -19.31 6.12 0.41
N GLY A 177 -18.75 5.16 -0.33
CA GLY A 177 -17.56 4.41 0.10
C GLY A 177 -16.33 5.30 0.30
N CYS A 178 -16.06 6.21 -0.64
CA CYS A 178 -14.96 7.17 -0.51
C CYS A 178 -15.16 8.13 0.67
N LEU A 179 -16.39 8.60 0.90
CA LEU A 179 -16.71 9.47 2.03
C LEU A 179 -16.53 8.74 3.37
N ILE A 180 -17.04 7.52 3.50
CA ILE A 180 -16.85 6.70 4.70
C ILE A 180 -15.35 6.50 4.96
N ALA A 181 -14.56 6.12 3.94
CA ALA A 181 -13.13 5.95 4.07
C ALA A 181 -12.42 7.24 4.54
N ALA A 182 -12.75 8.39 3.94
CA ALA A 182 -12.19 9.68 4.34
C ALA A 182 -12.47 10.05 5.80
N LEU A 183 -13.64 9.70 6.30
CA LEU A 183 -14.05 9.98 7.68
C LEU A 183 -13.49 8.96 8.70
N THR A 184 -13.27 7.71 8.27
CA THR A 184 -12.97 6.62 9.21
C THR A 184 -11.49 6.22 9.23
N TYR A 185 -10.68 6.53 8.22
CA TYR A 185 -9.29 6.07 8.20
C TYR A 185 -8.46 6.60 9.37
N PHE A 186 -8.55 7.89 9.69
CA PHE A 186 -7.81 8.43 10.83
C PHE A 186 -8.17 7.73 12.16
N PRO A 187 -9.45 7.62 12.55
CA PRO A 187 -9.80 6.89 13.78
C PRO A 187 -9.45 5.41 13.70
N ILE A 188 -9.55 4.74 12.54
CA ILE A 188 -9.17 3.33 12.39
C ILE A 188 -7.67 3.13 12.61
N PHE A 189 -6.81 3.94 11.98
CA PHE A 189 -5.36 3.82 12.17
C PHE A 189 -4.91 4.20 13.58
N LYS A 190 -5.61 5.14 14.23
CA LYS A 190 -5.40 5.42 15.66
C LYS A 190 -5.79 4.22 16.53
N ALA A 191 -6.93 3.60 16.27
CA ALA A 191 -7.37 2.38 16.97
C ALA A 191 -6.41 1.21 16.71
N LEU A 192 -5.92 1.03 15.47
CA LEU A 192 -4.88 0.03 15.17
C LEU A 192 -3.62 0.25 16.02
N THR A 193 -3.16 1.49 16.20
CA THR A 193 -2.01 1.79 17.05
C THR A 193 -2.29 1.40 18.50
N HIS A 194 -3.45 1.81 19.01
CA HIS A 194 -3.85 1.55 20.41
C HIS A 194 -3.94 0.05 20.72
N TYR A 195 -4.58 -0.74 19.84
CA TYR A 195 -4.81 -2.17 20.12
C TYR A 195 -3.66 -3.08 19.70
N ALA A 196 -2.89 -2.71 18.68
CA ALA A 196 -1.81 -3.55 18.20
C ALA A 196 -0.46 -3.29 18.91
N ASN A 197 -0.23 -2.08 19.42
CA ASN A 197 0.97 -1.76 20.18
C ASN A 197 0.74 -0.59 21.14
N PRO A 198 0.03 -0.80 22.27
CA PRO A 198 -0.27 0.24 23.25
C PRO A 198 1.00 0.83 23.88
N ALA A 199 2.04 0.03 24.13
CA ALA A 199 3.31 0.51 24.66
C ALA A 199 3.96 1.57 23.77
N ARG A 200 3.76 1.48 22.44
CA ARG A 200 4.26 2.48 21.51
C ARG A 200 3.46 3.79 21.57
N GLU A 201 2.16 3.72 21.80
CA GLU A 201 1.32 4.91 22.02
C GLU A 201 1.72 5.64 23.31
N GLU A 202 1.95 4.89 24.39
CA GLU A 202 2.42 5.43 25.66
C GLU A 202 3.82 6.08 25.54
N ALA A 203 4.75 5.42 24.83
CA ALA A 203 6.08 5.97 24.57
C ALA A 203 6.01 7.26 23.74
N ALA A 204 5.15 7.32 22.72
CA ALA A 204 4.97 8.52 21.91
C ALA A 204 4.34 9.69 22.70
N ALA A 205 3.55 9.39 23.72
CA ALA A 205 2.96 10.40 24.59
C ALA A 205 3.95 10.90 25.66
N SER A 206 4.78 10.01 26.23
CA SER A 206 5.75 10.33 27.29
C SER A 206 7.04 10.94 26.76
N ALA A 207 7.52 10.47 25.60
CA ALA A 207 8.76 10.92 24.97
C ALA A 207 8.52 11.28 23.48
N PRO A 208 7.88 12.41 23.18
CA PRO A 208 7.59 12.81 21.81
C PRO A 208 8.88 13.01 21.01
N VAL A 209 8.84 12.59 19.73
CA VAL A 209 9.98 12.69 18.82
C VAL A 209 9.85 13.88 17.90
N SER A 210 10.92 14.65 17.76
CA SER A 210 11.01 15.74 16.81
C SER A 210 12.33 15.75 16.04
N VAL A 211 12.28 16.20 14.79
CA VAL A 211 13.45 16.50 13.97
C VAL A 211 13.62 18.01 13.94
N VAL A 212 14.69 18.48 14.52
CA VAL A 212 15.07 19.89 14.54
C VAL A 212 16.08 20.13 13.41
N ALA A 213 15.69 20.82 12.38
CA ALA A 213 16.53 21.03 11.21
C ALA A 213 16.20 22.36 10.49
N ASP A 214 17.13 22.83 9.66
CA ASP A 214 16.85 23.87 8.70
C ASP A 214 15.88 23.31 7.63
N ALA A 215 14.72 23.97 7.50
CA ALA A 215 13.70 23.54 6.54
C ALA A 215 14.21 23.55 5.09
N SER A 216 15.17 24.41 4.75
CA SER A 216 15.77 24.51 3.41
C SER A 216 16.71 23.34 3.10
N ALA A 217 17.27 22.67 4.11
CA ALA A 217 18.15 21.52 3.99
C ALA A 217 17.39 20.19 3.85
N CYS A 218 16.07 20.20 4.01
CA CYS A 218 15.24 19.01 3.97
C CYS A 218 14.66 18.79 2.57
N SER A 219 14.91 17.65 1.95
CA SER A 219 14.27 17.27 0.70
C SER A 219 12.89 16.65 0.93
N PHE A 220 12.09 16.61 -0.13
CA PHE A 220 10.83 15.87 -0.12
C PHE A 220 11.09 14.36 -0.08
N GLN A 221 10.69 13.71 1.01
CA GLN A 221 10.98 12.29 1.31
C GLN A 221 10.13 11.30 0.48
N PHE A 222 9.81 11.64 -0.77
CA PHE A 222 9.06 10.77 -1.65
C PHE A 222 9.98 10.10 -2.66
N ASP A 223 10.27 8.82 -2.43
CA ASP A 223 11.10 8.01 -3.33
C ASP A 223 10.45 6.65 -3.60
N PRO A 224 9.48 6.59 -4.51
CA PRO A 224 8.76 5.36 -4.84
C PRO A 224 9.63 4.30 -5.53
N VAL A 225 10.80 4.69 -6.04
CA VAL A 225 11.72 3.81 -6.79
C VAL A 225 12.93 3.39 -5.96
N GLY A 226 13.14 4.00 -4.78
CA GLY A 226 14.27 3.72 -3.90
C GLY A 226 15.63 4.16 -4.46
N LYS A 227 15.65 5.18 -5.33
CA LYS A 227 16.88 5.70 -5.99
C LYS A 227 17.31 7.06 -5.47
N ALA A 228 16.50 7.77 -4.72
CA ALA A 228 16.86 9.06 -4.18
C ALA A 228 18.00 8.91 -3.16
N LYS A 229 19.01 9.77 -3.27
CA LYS A 229 20.11 9.84 -2.33
C LYS A 229 19.78 10.92 -1.29
N PHE A 230 19.34 10.48 -0.13
CA PHE A 230 19.08 11.33 1.03
C PHE A 230 20.41 11.52 1.78
N VAL A 231 21.12 12.59 1.48
CA VAL A 231 22.48 12.83 2.00
C VAL A 231 22.56 14.01 2.97
N SER A 232 21.55 14.90 3.00
CA SER A 232 21.54 15.97 3.99
C SER A 232 21.28 15.43 5.41
N SER A 233 21.78 16.11 6.41
CA SER A 233 21.57 15.72 7.82
C SER A 233 20.08 15.61 8.19
N CYS A 234 19.24 16.48 7.62
CA CYS A 234 17.78 16.43 7.79
C CYS A 234 17.18 15.16 7.16
N ASP A 235 17.59 14.84 5.94
CA ASP A 235 17.06 13.69 5.22
C ASP A 235 17.46 12.37 5.87
N ILE A 236 18.69 12.29 6.37
CA ILE A 236 19.22 11.14 7.10
C ILE A 236 18.41 10.94 8.40
N ALA A 237 18.18 12.01 9.17
CA ALA A 237 17.39 11.95 10.39
C ALA A 237 15.94 11.48 10.13
N LYS A 238 15.27 12.05 9.15
CA LYS A 238 13.92 11.65 8.75
C LYS A 238 13.85 10.21 8.25
N SER A 239 14.82 9.80 7.43
CA SER A 239 14.90 8.43 6.93
C SER A 239 15.11 7.40 8.04
N ALA A 240 15.92 7.72 9.05
CA ALA A 240 16.15 6.84 10.20
C ALA A 240 14.85 6.65 11.01
N LEU A 241 14.12 7.73 11.31
CA LEU A 241 12.84 7.67 12.03
C LEU A 241 11.75 6.97 11.21
N ALA A 242 11.69 7.21 9.90
CA ALA A 242 10.77 6.52 9.02
C ALA A 242 11.02 5.01 9.00
N LYS A 243 12.28 4.56 8.95
CA LYS A 243 12.66 3.15 9.06
C LYS A 243 12.35 2.55 10.43
N ALA A 244 12.53 3.32 11.50
CA ALA A 244 12.12 2.94 12.85
C ALA A 244 10.58 2.90 12.99
N GLY A 245 9.85 3.50 12.03
CA GLY A 245 8.39 3.62 12.04
C GLY A 245 7.88 4.58 13.11
N VAL A 246 8.71 5.48 13.64
CA VAL A 246 8.35 6.40 14.73
C VAL A 246 7.76 7.69 14.15
N PRO A 247 6.56 8.11 14.59
CA PRO A 247 6.02 9.40 14.22
C PRO A 247 6.87 10.53 14.83
N TYR A 248 7.08 11.57 14.06
CA TYR A 248 7.86 12.73 14.50
C TYR A 248 7.24 14.04 14.04
N THR A 249 7.54 15.10 14.76
CA THR A 249 7.22 16.47 14.37
C THR A 249 8.47 17.17 13.81
N ASN A 250 8.27 18.16 12.95
CA ASN A 250 9.37 18.97 12.45
C ASN A 250 9.46 20.27 13.25
N ALA A 251 10.66 20.58 13.73
CA ALA A 251 10.98 21.85 14.38
C ALA A 251 12.07 22.58 13.58
N THR A 252 11.98 23.90 13.49
CA THR A 252 12.91 24.70 12.70
C THR A 252 14.15 25.02 13.54
N ALA A 253 15.34 24.73 12.98
CA ALA A 253 16.62 25.20 13.51
C ALA A 253 17.10 26.45 12.78
N SER A 254 18.12 27.12 13.34
CA SER A 254 18.84 28.19 12.66
C SER A 254 19.51 27.69 11.39
N GLY A 255 19.58 28.54 10.34
CA GLY A 255 20.17 28.15 9.05
C GLY A 255 21.60 27.60 9.19
N GLY A 256 21.87 26.48 8.52
CA GLY A 256 23.19 25.82 8.50
C GLY A 256 23.48 24.89 9.68
N ALA A 257 22.56 24.73 10.64
CA ALA A 257 22.74 23.77 11.73
C ALA A 257 22.53 22.33 11.22
N VAL A 258 23.39 21.42 11.71
CA VAL A 258 23.20 19.97 11.48
C VAL A 258 21.89 19.54 12.16
N ALA A 259 21.11 18.72 11.47
CA ALA A 259 19.84 18.25 12.00
C ALA A 259 20.02 17.38 13.26
N GLU A 260 19.10 17.51 14.19
CA GLU A 260 19.04 16.76 15.44
C GLU A 260 17.73 15.99 15.54
N VAL A 261 17.80 14.76 16.03
CA VAL A 261 16.64 13.97 16.46
C VAL A 261 16.51 14.14 17.98
N ARG A 262 15.38 14.68 18.42
CA ARG A 262 15.05 14.82 19.85
C ARG A 262 14.00 13.80 20.22
N ILE A 263 14.29 13.00 21.25
CA ILE A 263 13.45 11.92 21.78
C ILE A 263 13.26 12.21 23.27
N GLY A 264 12.13 12.82 23.63
CA GLY A 264 11.98 13.40 24.96
C GLY A 264 13.12 14.38 25.25
N ASP A 265 13.93 14.11 26.29
CA ASP A 265 15.06 14.93 26.67
C ASP A 265 16.39 14.52 25.99
N THR A 266 16.39 13.40 25.28
CA THR A 266 17.60 12.89 24.59
C THR A 266 17.75 13.52 23.21
N VAL A 267 18.96 14.02 22.90
CA VAL A 267 19.30 14.63 21.62
C VAL A 267 20.34 13.76 20.91
N VAL A 268 20.05 13.36 19.67
CA VAL A 268 20.97 12.63 18.79
C VAL A 268 21.25 13.49 17.56
N ALA A 269 22.49 13.97 17.43
CA ALA A 269 22.91 14.75 16.29
C ALA A 269 23.03 13.86 15.03
N SER A 270 22.47 14.32 13.91
CA SER A 270 22.65 13.69 12.61
C SER A 270 24.02 14.05 12.04
N PHE A 271 24.27 13.71 10.80
CA PHE A 271 25.52 14.06 10.11
C PHE A 271 25.23 14.50 8.68
N GLU A 272 26.16 15.26 8.10
CA GLU A 272 26.08 15.67 6.70
C GLU A 272 26.80 14.64 5.83
N GLY A 273 26.06 13.99 4.93
CA GLY A 273 26.59 12.93 4.05
C GLY A 273 27.03 13.42 2.68
N ALA A 274 26.86 14.72 2.38
CA ALA A 274 27.26 15.28 1.10
C ALA A 274 28.79 15.21 0.93
N GLY A 275 29.25 14.65 -0.18
CA GLY A 275 30.66 14.53 -0.48
C GLY A 275 31.37 13.32 0.16
N MET A 276 30.70 12.52 0.98
CA MET A 276 31.28 11.29 1.53
C MET A 276 31.35 10.17 0.50
N ASP A 277 32.38 9.34 0.62
CA ASP A 277 32.43 8.07 -0.11
C ASP A 277 31.38 7.08 0.42
N GLY A 278 30.98 6.10 -0.42
CA GLY A 278 29.88 5.20 -0.10
C GLY A 278 30.13 4.31 1.13
N ALA A 279 31.37 3.97 1.44
CA ALA A 279 31.72 3.12 2.56
C ALA A 279 31.61 3.92 3.88
N THR A 280 32.18 5.11 3.91
CA THR A 280 32.09 6.04 5.06
C THR A 280 30.65 6.44 5.36
N PHE A 281 29.87 6.79 4.29
CA PHE A 281 28.46 7.11 4.44
C PHE A 281 27.66 5.94 5.05
N LYS A 282 27.90 4.72 4.58
CA LYS A 282 27.25 3.53 5.13
C LYS A 282 27.57 3.32 6.61
N THR A 283 28.83 3.37 6.97
CA THR A 283 29.30 3.18 8.34
C THR A 283 28.71 4.25 9.29
N GLN A 284 28.71 5.51 8.89
CA GLN A 284 28.13 6.59 9.70
C GLN A 284 26.61 6.48 9.79
N SER A 285 25.93 6.08 8.69
CA SER A 285 24.49 5.85 8.71
C SER A 285 24.10 4.72 9.67
N GLU A 286 24.84 3.62 9.66
CA GLU A 286 24.62 2.49 10.57
C GLU A 286 24.84 2.89 12.03
N ALA A 287 25.89 3.65 12.31
CA ALA A 287 26.17 4.17 13.65
C ALA A 287 25.08 5.13 14.13
N PHE A 288 24.64 6.05 13.28
CA PHE A 288 23.55 6.98 13.59
C PHE A 288 22.22 6.26 13.84
N ILE A 289 21.84 5.31 12.95
CA ILE A 289 20.62 4.50 13.12
C ILE A 289 20.66 3.72 14.43
N LYS A 290 21.83 3.18 14.80
CA LYS A 290 22.01 2.51 16.09
C LYS A 290 21.78 3.46 17.25
N GLN A 291 22.39 4.65 17.24
CA GLN A 291 22.21 5.65 18.30
C GLN A 291 20.75 6.07 18.45
N VAL A 292 20.04 6.30 17.33
CA VAL A 292 18.61 6.63 17.35
C VAL A 292 17.80 5.47 17.92
N ASN A 293 18.07 4.23 17.55
CA ASN A 293 17.36 3.06 18.07
C ASN A 293 17.62 2.83 19.55
N ASP A 294 18.86 3.01 20.00
CA ASP A 294 19.23 2.90 21.42
C ASP A 294 18.51 3.97 22.26
N ALA A 295 18.47 5.22 21.76
CA ALA A 295 17.75 6.32 22.40
C ALA A 295 16.22 6.09 22.42
N LEU A 296 15.62 5.56 21.33
CA LEU A 296 14.21 5.19 21.29
C LEU A 296 13.90 4.08 22.30
N THR A 297 14.75 3.07 22.39
CA THR A 297 14.58 1.97 23.35
C THR A 297 14.67 2.48 24.80
N ALA A 298 15.62 3.36 25.10
CA ALA A 298 15.75 4.00 26.40
C ALA A 298 14.54 4.89 26.77
N ALA A 299 13.89 5.49 25.76
CA ALA A 299 12.68 6.28 25.90
C ALA A 299 11.39 5.43 25.96
N GLY A 300 11.50 4.10 26.00
CA GLY A 300 10.38 3.18 26.13
C GLY A 300 9.69 2.76 24.80
N TYR A 301 10.24 3.13 23.65
CA TYR A 301 9.71 2.67 22.37
C TYR A 301 10.03 1.18 22.18
N PRO A 302 9.00 0.31 22.01
CA PRO A 302 9.25 -1.12 21.85
C PRO A 302 9.83 -1.43 20.48
N ALA A 303 10.81 -2.34 20.44
CA ALA A 303 11.38 -2.85 19.19
C ALA A 303 10.39 -3.76 18.42
N THR A 304 9.54 -4.48 19.16
CA THR A 304 8.49 -5.37 18.64
C THR A 304 7.19 -5.13 19.39
N ALA A 305 6.04 -5.37 18.75
CA ALA A 305 4.77 -5.35 19.45
C ALA A 305 4.69 -6.55 20.40
N ASP A 306 4.29 -6.29 21.63
CA ASP A 306 3.96 -7.33 22.61
C ASP A 306 2.43 -7.50 22.66
N PRO A 307 1.86 -8.61 22.14
CA PRO A 307 0.43 -8.82 22.14
C PRO A 307 -0.16 -9.13 23.52
N ALA A 308 0.68 -9.26 24.55
CA ALA A 308 0.26 -9.54 25.92
C ALA A 308 0.12 -8.28 26.80
N ARG A 309 0.38 -7.10 26.24
CA ARG A 309 0.23 -5.81 26.93
C ARG A 309 -0.92 -4.99 26.40
#